data_24f6d4788e6461450f6f30aee9d61923
#
_entry.id   24f6d4788e6461450f6f30aee9d61923
#
_cell.length_a   1.000
_cell.length_b   1.000
_cell.length_c   1.000
_cell.angle_alpha   90.00
_cell.angle_beta   90.00
_cell.angle_gamma   90.00
#
_symmetry.space_group_name_H-M   'P 1'
#
loop_
_entity.id
_entity.type
_entity.pdbx_description
1 polymer ?
#
loop_
_entity_poly.entity_id
_entity_poly.type
_entity_poly.pdbx_seq_one_letter_code
_entity_poly.pdbx_strand_id
1 'polypeptide(L)'
;MVKITGLTIFDINRMGFSQLVEWYLLKQAPNFNEIAPNKPTNEEVTKRRLLTYKGAFVFEPKPGLFDNIVVFDYRSLYPTIIGSHNVGPGTLNCDCCKEDATLAPLENEKIWFCSKKKGFISTLIEDLITRRTRIKEIIKDQTDEKFAILDARQNSLKLLANSFYGYLGFFMARWYSIECAQATTAYGR
;
A
#
# COMPACT_ATOMS: atom_id res chain seq x y z
N MET A 1 7.13 -3.80 -15.03
CA MET A 1 6.10 -2.73 -14.87
C MET A 1 5.08 -2.73 -16.01
N VAL A 2 5.45 -2.63 -17.28
CA VAL A 2 4.54 -2.61 -18.47
C VAL A 2 3.44 -3.67 -18.38
N LYS A 3 3.80 -4.95 -18.19
CA LYS A 3 2.83 -6.05 -18.09
C LYS A 3 1.89 -5.98 -16.88
N ILE A 4 2.28 -5.28 -15.82
CA ILE A 4 1.48 -5.14 -14.60
C ILE A 4 0.49 -4.00 -14.76
N THR A 5 0.97 -2.83 -15.15
CA THR A 5 0.17 -1.61 -15.27
C THR A 5 -0.58 -1.50 -16.60
N GLY A 6 -0.06 -2.10 -17.67
CA GLY A 6 -0.56 -1.94 -19.03
C GLY A 6 -0.14 -0.63 -19.70
N LEU A 7 0.74 0.13 -19.05
CA LEU A 7 1.29 1.39 -19.58
C LEU A 7 2.46 1.14 -20.52
N THR A 8 2.75 2.12 -21.39
CA THR A 8 3.93 2.10 -22.25
C THR A 8 5.21 2.31 -21.42
N ILE A 9 6.37 1.91 -21.96
CA ILE A 9 7.67 2.18 -21.32
C ILE A 9 7.89 3.69 -21.16
N PHE A 10 7.46 4.47 -22.16
CA PHE A 10 7.57 5.92 -22.15
C PHE A 10 6.82 6.55 -20.98
N ASP A 11 5.58 6.12 -20.72
CA ASP A 11 4.77 6.62 -19.62
C ASP A 11 5.37 6.22 -18.26
N ILE A 12 5.76 4.95 -18.11
CA ILE A 12 6.34 4.43 -16.86
C ILE A 12 7.59 5.20 -16.44
N ASN A 13 8.47 5.54 -17.40
CA ASN A 13 9.69 6.27 -17.10
C ASN A 13 9.47 7.73 -16.68
N ARG A 14 8.29 8.29 -16.92
CA ARG A 14 7.95 9.68 -16.61
C ARG A 14 7.04 9.82 -15.40
N MET A 15 6.37 8.74 -15.01
CA MET A 15 5.43 8.74 -13.89
C MET A 15 6.15 8.54 -12.57
N GLY A 16 5.73 9.32 -11.56
CA GLY A 16 6.06 9.03 -10.17
C GLY A 16 5.29 7.80 -9.64
N PHE A 17 5.75 7.26 -8.52
CA PHE A 17 5.16 6.02 -7.96
C PHE A 17 3.67 6.14 -7.64
N SER A 18 3.22 7.28 -7.14
CA SER A 18 1.80 7.52 -6.87
C SER A 18 0.95 7.50 -8.14
N GLN A 19 1.49 7.99 -9.27
CA GLN A 19 0.81 7.92 -10.56
C GLN A 19 0.73 6.49 -11.09
N LEU A 20 1.77 5.67 -10.90
CA LEU A 20 1.76 4.25 -11.28
C LEU A 20 0.71 3.47 -10.47
N VAL A 21 0.58 3.75 -9.18
CA VAL A 21 -0.48 3.17 -8.33
C VAL A 21 -1.85 3.62 -8.82
N GLU A 22 -2.06 4.91 -9.07
CA GLU A 22 -3.34 5.43 -9.56
C GLU A 22 -3.76 4.76 -10.88
N TRP A 23 -2.85 4.62 -11.84
CA TRP A 23 -3.12 3.93 -13.09
C TRP A 23 -3.43 2.44 -12.90
N TYR A 24 -2.73 1.78 -12.00
CA TYR A 24 -3.02 0.39 -11.66
C TYR A 24 -4.42 0.25 -11.05
N LEU A 25 -4.81 1.14 -10.12
CA LEU A 25 -6.14 1.18 -9.52
C LEU A 25 -7.23 1.42 -10.59
N LEU A 26 -7.05 2.43 -11.45
CA LEU A 26 -7.97 2.72 -12.55
C LEU A 26 -8.17 1.52 -13.48
N LYS A 27 -7.10 0.81 -13.81
CA LYS A 27 -7.16 -0.40 -14.63
C LYS A 27 -7.94 -1.53 -13.96
N GLN A 28 -7.84 -1.66 -12.64
CA GLN A 28 -8.48 -2.74 -11.89
C GLN A 28 -9.91 -2.41 -11.48
N ALA A 29 -10.26 -1.15 -11.32
CA ALA A 29 -11.55 -0.70 -10.82
C ALA A 29 -12.77 -1.36 -11.54
N PRO A 30 -12.81 -1.51 -12.87
CA PRO A 30 -13.93 -2.18 -13.55
C PRO A 30 -14.10 -3.65 -13.14
N ASN A 31 -13.01 -4.35 -12.83
CA ASN A 31 -13.05 -5.76 -12.44
C ASN A 31 -13.66 -5.98 -11.05
N PHE A 32 -13.76 -4.92 -10.24
CA PHE A 32 -14.30 -4.94 -8.88
C PHE A 32 -15.60 -4.14 -8.75
N ASN A 33 -16.18 -3.66 -9.86
CA ASN A 33 -17.30 -2.72 -9.87
C ASN A 33 -17.05 -1.48 -9.00
N GLU A 34 -15.79 -1.06 -8.93
CA GLU A 34 -15.35 0.10 -8.16
C GLU A 34 -15.48 1.36 -9.03
N ILE A 35 -16.14 2.38 -8.51
CA ILE A 35 -16.25 3.68 -9.18
C ILE A 35 -15.04 4.51 -8.78
N ALA A 36 -14.21 4.86 -9.77
CA ALA A 36 -13.04 5.68 -9.53
C ALA A 36 -13.46 7.10 -9.11
N PRO A 37 -13.00 7.61 -7.96
CA PRO A 37 -13.26 8.98 -7.56
C PRO A 37 -12.71 9.99 -8.57
N ASN A 38 -13.29 11.17 -8.62
CA ASN A 38 -12.76 12.28 -9.43
C ASN A 38 -11.40 12.73 -8.89
N LYS A 39 -10.59 13.36 -9.75
CA LYS A 39 -9.40 14.06 -9.27
C LYS A 39 -9.79 15.18 -8.32
N PRO A 40 -8.98 15.42 -7.27
CA PRO A 40 -9.27 16.51 -6.36
C PRO A 40 -9.16 17.87 -7.08
N THR A 41 -9.99 18.80 -6.67
CA THR A 41 -9.90 20.21 -7.08
C THR A 41 -8.67 20.87 -6.48
N ASN A 42 -8.27 22.03 -7.01
CA ASN A 42 -7.15 22.80 -6.46
C ASN A 42 -7.38 23.21 -5.01
N GLU A 43 -8.61 23.49 -4.63
CA GLU A 43 -8.99 23.83 -3.26
C GLU A 43 -8.80 22.64 -2.31
N GLU A 44 -9.27 21.44 -2.71
CA GLU A 44 -9.06 20.21 -1.96
C GLU A 44 -7.58 19.85 -1.83
N VAL A 45 -6.80 19.99 -2.89
CA VAL A 45 -5.35 19.78 -2.88
C VAL A 45 -4.68 20.69 -1.86
N THR A 46 -5.07 21.98 -1.81
CA THR A 46 -4.53 22.94 -0.85
C THR A 46 -4.88 22.54 0.59
N LYS A 47 -6.13 22.17 0.86
CA LYS A 47 -6.56 21.68 2.18
C LYS A 47 -5.82 20.42 2.60
N ARG A 48 -5.69 19.42 1.70
CA ARG A 48 -5.01 18.15 1.96
C ARG A 48 -3.52 18.32 2.26
N ARG A 49 -2.84 19.31 1.65
CA ARG A 49 -1.42 19.63 1.92
C ARG A 49 -1.15 20.13 3.32
N LEU A 50 -2.13 20.73 3.98
CA LEU A 50 -2.00 21.24 5.34
C LEU A 50 -2.19 20.14 6.41
N LEU A 51 -2.74 18.99 6.01
CA LEU A 51 -2.96 17.87 6.93
C LEU A 51 -1.65 17.11 7.15
N THR A 52 -1.35 16.87 8.41
CA THR A 52 -0.19 16.09 8.85
C THR A 52 -0.63 14.99 9.79
N TYR A 53 0.11 13.91 9.86
CA TYR A 53 -0.13 12.81 10.79
C TYR A 53 1.18 12.24 11.33
N LYS A 54 1.09 11.54 12.46
CA LYS A 54 2.23 10.87 13.09
C LYS A 54 2.69 9.69 12.20
N GLY A 55 3.90 9.78 11.70
CA GLY A 55 4.51 8.76 10.83
C GLY A 55 4.96 7.52 11.61
N ALA A 56 5.92 6.78 11.03
CA ALA A 56 6.54 5.61 11.66
C ALA A 56 7.34 6.00 12.92
N PHE A 57 7.52 5.03 13.81
CA PHE A 57 8.49 5.14 14.89
C PHE A 57 9.89 4.90 14.32
N VAL A 58 10.82 5.80 14.63
CA VAL A 58 12.23 5.65 14.31
C VAL A 58 12.99 5.50 15.62
N PHE A 59 13.58 4.32 15.83
CA PHE A 59 14.43 4.09 16.99
C PHE A 59 15.80 4.73 16.78
N GLU A 60 16.24 5.54 17.72
CA GLU A 60 17.58 6.12 17.69
C GLU A 60 18.57 5.09 18.27
N PRO A 61 19.48 4.55 17.46
CA PRO A 61 20.39 3.49 17.91
C PRO A 61 21.46 4.07 18.84
N LYS A 62 21.79 3.31 19.89
CA LYS A 62 22.94 3.62 20.74
C LYS A 62 24.22 3.13 20.03
N PRO A 63 25.21 3.97 19.78
CA PRO A 63 26.46 3.55 19.17
C PRO A 63 27.24 2.62 20.10
N GLY A 64 27.83 1.56 19.54
CA GLY A 64 28.58 0.57 20.31
C GLY A 64 28.93 -0.66 19.45
N LEU A 65 29.74 -1.54 20.02
CA LEU A 65 30.02 -2.87 19.49
C LEU A 65 29.09 -3.87 20.18
N PHE A 66 28.35 -4.65 19.40
CA PHE A 66 27.41 -5.63 19.92
C PHE A 66 27.68 -6.99 19.30
N ASP A 67 27.82 -8.02 20.14
CA ASP A 67 27.98 -9.41 19.72
C ASP A 67 26.66 -10.18 19.76
N ASN A 68 26.57 -11.30 19.06
CA ASN A 68 25.41 -12.20 19.05
C ASN A 68 24.08 -11.54 18.63
N ILE A 69 24.13 -10.66 17.61
CA ILE A 69 22.95 -9.95 17.12
C ILE A 69 22.11 -10.87 16.24
N VAL A 70 20.80 -10.90 16.48
CA VAL A 70 19.79 -11.53 15.60
C VAL A 70 18.96 -10.45 14.94
N VAL A 71 18.90 -10.48 13.61
CA VAL A 71 18.15 -9.48 12.81
C VAL A 71 16.83 -10.08 12.34
N PHE A 72 15.73 -9.39 12.66
CA PHE A 72 14.40 -9.72 12.17
C PHE A 72 13.90 -8.58 11.26
N ASP A 73 13.21 -8.94 10.18
CA ASP A 73 12.59 -8.00 9.27
C ASP A 73 11.18 -8.46 8.88
N TYR A 74 10.24 -7.52 8.82
CA TYR A 74 8.87 -7.77 8.37
C TYR A 74 8.79 -7.77 6.84
N ARG A 75 8.28 -8.86 6.28
CA ARG A 75 8.07 -8.93 4.83
C ARG A 75 7.00 -7.94 4.39
N SER A 76 7.38 -6.91 3.62
CA SER A 76 6.45 -5.92 3.03
C SER A 76 5.52 -5.29 4.08
N LEU A 77 6.07 -4.74 5.17
CA LEU A 77 5.33 -4.30 6.35
C LEU A 77 4.03 -3.55 6.03
N TYR A 78 4.08 -2.39 5.36
CA TYR A 78 2.88 -1.61 5.08
C TYR A 78 1.88 -2.28 4.13
N PRO A 79 2.29 -2.91 3.02
CA PRO A 79 1.39 -3.71 2.21
C PRO A 79 0.70 -4.82 2.99
N THR A 80 1.41 -5.51 3.88
CA THR A 80 0.82 -6.57 4.71
C THR A 80 -0.19 -6.00 5.70
N ILE A 81 0.10 -4.87 6.34
CA ILE A 81 -0.84 -4.17 7.23
C ILE A 81 -2.11 -3.78 6.46
N ILE A 82 -1.98 -3.14 5.31
CA ILE A 82 -3.14 -2.72 4.50
C ILE A 82 -3.99 -3.94 4.11
N GLY A 83 -3.38 -5.03 3.71
CA GLY A 83 -4.06 -6.28 3.40
C GLY A 83 -4.76 -6.88 4.62
N SER A 84 -4.02 -7.14 5.70
CA SER A 84 -4.51 -7.86 6.88
C SER A 84 -5.59 -7.10 7.66
N HIS A 85 -5.43 -5.78 7.82
CA HIS A 85 -6.40 -4.93 8.51
C HIS A 85 -7.45 -4.33 7.59
N ASN A 86 -7.47 -4.73 6.32
CA ASN A 86 -8.46 -4.27 5.34
C ASN A 86 -8.51 -2.74 5.20
N VAL A 87 -7.32 -2.08 5.23
CA VAL A 87 -7.21 -0.62 5.21
C VAL A 87 -7.51 -0.09 3.81
N GLY A 88 -8.49 0.79 3.72
CA GLY A 88 -8.86 1.45 2.47
C GLY A 88 -10.03 2.42 2.64
N PRO A 89 -10.15 3.43 1.78
CA PRO A 89 -11.25 4.41 1.88
C PRO A 89 -12.64 3.79 1.86
N GLY A 90 -12.84 2.73 1.07
CA GLY A 90 -14.14 2.03 0.95
C GLY A 90 -14.48 1.10 2.13
N THR A 91 -13.55 0.89 3.06
CA THR A 91 -13.75 0.05 4.26
C THR A 91 -13.68 0.83 5.55
N LEU A 92 -13.26 2.10 5.45
CA LEU A 92 -13.11 3.02 6.58
C LEU A 92 -14.46 3.33 7.22
N ASN A 93 -14.55 3.19 8.55
CA ASN A 93 -15.69 3.57 9.39
C ASN A 93 -17.03 3.09 8.83
N CYS A 94 -17.10 1.84 8.36
CA CYS A 94 -18.32 1.27 7.79
C CYS A 94 -19.43 1.10 8.85
N ASP A 95 -20.68 1.36 8.46
CA ASP A 95 -21.85 1.21 9.36
C ASP A 95 -22.10 -0.25 9.75
N CYS A 96 -21.76 -1.20 8.87
CA CYS A 96 -22.04 -2.62 9.08
C CYS A 96 -21.24 -3.29 10.20
N CYS A 97 -20.16 -2.65 10.70
CA CYS A 97 -19.29 -3.18 11.76
C CYS A 97 -19.19 -2.25 12.98
N LYS A 98 -19.94 -1.16 13.02
CA LYS A 98 -19.81 -0.09 14.01
C LYS A 98 -19.90 -0.59 15.47
N GLU A 99 -20.78 -1.57 15.74
CA GLU A 99 -21.00 -2.10 17.08
C GLU A 99 -19.89 -3.04 17.55
N ASP A 100 -19.31 -3.82 16.62
CA ASP A 100 -18.29 -4.83 16.89
C ASP A 100 -16.91 -4.44 16.33
N ALA A 101 -16.67 -3.14 16.11
CA ALA A 101 -15.49 -2.68 15.42
C ALA A 101 -14.23 -2.80 16.27
N THR A 102 -13.20 -3.43 15.73
CA THR A 102 -11.84 -3.33 16.27
C THR A 102 -11.23 -2.02 15.83
N LEU A 103 -10.95 -1.14 16.78
CA LEU A 103 -10.38 0.19 16.50
C LEU A 103 -8.91 0.08 16.10
N ALA A 104 -8.50 0.92 15.16
CA ALA A 104 -7.09 1.12 14.87
C ALA A 104 -6.37 1.72 16.11
N PRO A 105 -5.08 1.42 16.33
CA PRO A 105 -4.34 1.84 17.51
C PRO A 105 -3.94 3.32 17.43
N LEU A 106 -4.94 4.20 17.38
CA LEU A 106 -4.80 5.66 17.34
C LEU A 106 -5.24 6.26 18.67
N GLU A 107 -4.47 7.23 19.19
CA GLU A 107 -4.70 7.80 20.52
C GLU A 107 -5.95 8.70 20.58
N ASN A 108 -6.22 9.46 19.50
CA ASN A 108 -7.23 10.51 19.50
C ASN A 108 -8.36 10.32 18.49
N GLU A 109 -8.35 9.24 17.73
CA GLU A 109 -9.34 9.01 16.67
C GLU A 109 -9.92 7.59 16.77
N LYS A 110 -11.24 7.50 16.62
CA LYS A 110 -11.95 6.23 16.55
C LYS A 110 -12.11 5.82 15.10
N ILE A 111 -11.13 5.09 14.60
CA ILE A 111 -11.10 4.59 13.23
C ILE A 111 -11.16 3.07 13.26
N TRP A 112 -11.98 2.48 12.40
CA TRP A 112 -12.06 1.04 12.16
C TRP A 112 -12.19 0.74 10.68
N PHE A 113 -11.89 -0.49 10.31
CA PHE A 113 -12.04 -0.99 8.95
C PHE A 113 -13.01 -2.18 8.92
N CYS A 114 -13.72 -2.32 7.81
CA CYS A 114 -14.73 -3.35 7.67
C CYS A 114 -14.15 -4.77 7.85
N SER A 115 -14.73 -5.54 8.76
CA SER A 115 -14.39 -6.96 8.97
C SER A 115 -15.23 -7.92 8.13
N LYS A 116 -16.40 -7.46 7.61
CA LYS A 116 -17.38 -8.29 6.88
C LYS A 116 -17.16 -8.30 5.37
N LYS A 117 -16.62 -7.22 4.80
CA LYS A 117 -16.37 -7.07 3.37
C LYS A 117 -14.93 -6.69 3.11
N LYS A 118 -14.25 -7.43 2.23
CA LYS A 118 -12.91 -7.08 1.80
C LYS A 118 -12.94 -5.88 0.87
N GLY A 119 -12.06 -4.90 1.12
CA GLY A 119 -11.97 -3.68 0.34
C GLY A 119 -11.21 -3.87 -0.98
N PHE A 120 -11.48 -3.00 -1.93
CA PHE A 120 -10.84 -2.98 -3.25
C PHE A 120 -9.30 -2.89 -3.14
N ILE A 121 -8.79 -1.88 -2.42
CA ILE A 121 -7.34 -1.65 -2.26
C ILE A 121 -6.67 -2.82 -1.54
N SER A 122 -7.25 -3.29 -0.46
CA SER A 122 -6.71 -4.42 0.32
C SER A 122 -6.61 -5.69 -0.51
N THR A 123 -7.63 -5.99 -1.32
CA THR A 123 -7.63 -7.15 -2.22
C THR A 123 -6.53 -7.04 -3.26
N LEU A 124 -6.34 -5.88 -3.87
CA LEU A 124 -5.29 -5.68 -4.87
C LEU A 124 -3.90 -5.82 -4.29
N ILE A 125 -3.66 -5.30 -3.08
CA ILE A 125 -2.37 -5.41 -2.42
C ILE A 125 -2.06 -6.87 -2.07
N GLU A 126 -3.03 -7.63 -1.56
CA GLU A 126 -2.85 -9.07 -1.28
C GLU A 126 -2.53 -9.86 -2.55
N ASP A 127 -3.19 -9.56 -3.67
CA ASP A 127 -2.88 -10.17 -4.96
C ASP A 127 -1.44 -9.86 -5.40
N LEU A 128 -0.99 -8.60 -5.26
CA LEU A 128 0.40 -8.21 -5.57
C LEU A 128 1.41 -8.97 -4.69
N ILE A 129 1.16 -9.09 -3.40
CA ILE A 129 2.02 -9.82 -2.45
C ILE A 129 2.06 -11.31 -2.82
N THR A 130 0.91 -11.90 -3.09
CA THR A 130 0.78 -13.33 -3.45
C THR A 130 1.52 -13.63 -4.76
N ARG A 131 1.33 -12.83 -5.80
CA ARG A 131 2.06 -12.96 -7.07
C ARG A 131 3.57 -12.83 -6.87
N ARG A 132 3.99 -11.87 -6.07
CA ARG A 132 5.41 -11.70 -5.74
C ARG A 132 5.99 -12.90 -5.02
N THR A 133 5.30 -13.43 -4.03
CA THR A 133 5.72 -14.62 -3.28
C THR A 133 5.89 -15.82 -4.21
N ARG A 134 4.89 -16.08 -5.07
CA ARG A 134 4.96 -17.16 -6.07
C ARG A 134 6.17 -17.02 -7.01
N ILE A 135 6.44 -15.80 -7.50
CA ILE A 135 7.62 -15.57 -8.36
C ILE A 135 8.91 -15.82 -7.60
N LYS A 136 8.99 -15.42 -6.33
CA LYS A 136 10.17 -15.68 -5.49
C LYS A 136 10.41 -17.17 -5.22
N GLU A 137 9.37 -17.96 -5.16
CA GLU A 137 9.50 -19.44 -5.06
C GLU A 137 10.04 -20.01 -6.37
N ILE A 138 9.49 -19.59 -7.51
CA ILE A 138 9.96 -20.05 -8.83
C ILE A 138 11.42 -19.66 -9.10
N ILE A 139 11.87 -18.49 -8.64
CA ILE A 139 13.22 -17.99 -8.85
C ILE A 139 14.27 -18.90 -8.18
N LYS A 140 13.94 -19.55 -7.07
CA LYS A 140 14.91 -20.40 -6.34
C LYS A 140 15.53 -21.51 -7.21
N ASP A 141 14.76 -21.99 -8.18
CA ASP A 141 15.15 -23.10 -9.05
C ASP A 141 15.59 -22.62 -10.46
N GLN A 142 15.79 -21.31 -10.65
CA GLN A 142 16.15 -20.76 -11.94
C GLN A 142 17.58 -20.20 -11.92
N THR A 143 18.26 -20.38 -13.04
CA THR A 143 19.57 -19.80 -13.34
C THR A 143 19.48 -18.97 -14.62
N ASP A 144 20.45 -18.10 -14.84
CA ASP A 144 20.68 -17.35 -16.09
C ASP A 144 19.61 -16.27 -16.41
N GLU A 145 19.29 -16.15 -17.71
CA GLU A 145 18.41 -15.11 -18.24
C GLU A 145 17.00 -15.12 -17.66
N LYS A 146 16.46 -16.31 -17.38
CA LYS A 146 15.13 -16.46 -16.75
C LYS A 146 15.12 -15.90 -15.34
N PHE A 147 16.20 -16.08 -14.58
CA PHE A 147 16.35 -15.48 -13.24
C PHE A 147 16.24 -13.96 -13.32
N ALA A 148 17.01 -13.32 -14.21
CA ALA A 148 17.02 -11.86 -14.34
C ALA A 148 15.61 -11.28 -14.67
N ILE A 149 14.88 -11.94 -15.57
CA ILE A 149 13.52 -11.52 -15.96
C ILE A 149 12.55 -11.67 -14.77
N LEU A 150 12.60 -12.79 -14.05
CA LEU A 150 11.71 -13.05 -12.93
C LEU A 150 12.04 -12.14 -11.75
N ASP A 151 13.33 -11.89 -11.50
CA ASP A 151 13.77 -10.97 -10.44
C ASP A 151 13.32 -9.54 -10.73
N ALA A 152 13.49 -9.04 -11.94
CA ALA A 152 12.96 -7.75 -12.35
C ALA A 152 11.43 -7.66 -12.17
N ARG A 153 10.70 -8.77 -12.42
CA ARG A 153 9.25 -8.83 -12.27
C ARG A 153 8.83 -8.78 -10.79
N GLN A 154 9.47 -9.58 -9.91
CA GLN A 154 9.16 -9.55 -8.47
C GLN A 154 9.53 -8.21 -7.83
N ASN A 155 10.62 -7.56 -8.28
CA ASN A 155 11.00 -6.22 -7.85
C ASN A 155 9.98 -5.16 -8.29
N SER A 156 9.43 -5.27 -9.50
CA SER A 156 8.34 -4.41 -9.96
C SER A 156 7.08 -4.53 -9.11
N LEU A 157 6.71 -5.76 -8.72
CA LEU A 157 5.57 -6.02 -7.82
C LEU A 157 5.83 -5.45 -6.42
N LYS A 158 7.05 -5.62 -5.89
CA LYS A 158 7.48 -5.03 -4.61
C LYS A 158 7.34 -3.52 -4.61
N LEU A 159 7.86 -2.89 -5.67
CA LEU A 159 7.81 -1.44 -5.81
C LEU A 159 6.38 -0.92 -5.84
N LEU A 160 5.53 -1.53 -6.67
CA LEU A 160 4.13 -1.14 -6.78
C LEU A 160 3.39 -1.31 -5.44
N ALA A 161 3.50 -2.48 -4.79
CA ALA A 161 2.84 -2.73 -3.51
C ALA A 161 3.28 -1.75 -2.41
N ASN A 162 4.58 -1.48 -2.29
CA ASN A 162 5.09 -0.54 -1.28
C ASN A 162 4.65 0.91 -1.55
N SER A 163 4.34 1.25 -2.79
CA SER A 163 3.91 2.61 -3.15
C SER A 163 2.46 2.92 -2.75
N PHE A 164 1.65 1.91 -2.43
CA PHE A 164 0.25 2.11 -2.03
C PHE A 164 0.09 2.94 -0.76
N TYR A 165 0.92 2.69 0.25
CA TYR A 165 0.90 3.49 1.47
C TYR A 165 1.12 4.99 1.18
N GLY A 166 2.18 5.31 0.44
CA GLY A 166 2.46 6.69 0.04
C GLY A 166 1.37 7.30 -0.84
N TYR A 167 0.71 6.47 -1.67
CA TYR A 167 -0.41 6.90 -2.49
C TYR A 167 -1.64 7.29 -1.66
N LEU A 168 -1.99 6.52 -0.63
CA LEU A 168 -3.13 6.84 0.25
C LEU A 168 -2.98 8.20 0.93
N GLY A 169 -1.77 8.59 1.31
CA GLY A 169 -1.46 9.90 1.89
C GLY A 169 -1.12 11.00 0.87
N PHE A 170 -1.11 10.70 -0.44
CA PHE A 170 -0.73 11.66 -1.45
C PHE A 170 -1.89 12.61 -1.79
N PHE A 171 -1.74 13.89 -1.50
CA PHE A 171 -2.79 14.91 -1.60
C PHE A 171 -3.47 15.04 -2.97
N MET A 172 -2.83 14.59 -4.06
CA MET A 172 -3.42 14.58 -5.41
C MET A 172 -4.07 13.24 -5.79
N ALA A 173 -4.04 12.24 -4.92
CA ALA A 173 -4.60 10.92 -5.20
C ALA A 173 -6.13 10.94 -5.25
N ARG A 174 -6.72 10.13 -6.15
CA ARG A 174 -8.17 9.93 -6.24
C ARG A 174 -8.71 9.18 -5.02
N TRP A 175 -8.04 8.11 -4.61
CA TRP A 175 -8.37 7.34 -3.39
C TRP A 175 -7.58 7.84 -2.17
N TYR A 176 -7.45 9.17 -2.05
CA TYR A 176 -6.80 9.79 -0.90
C TYR A 176 -7.58 9.50 0.39
N SER A 177 -6.87 9.07 1.42
CA SER A 177 -7.35 9.06 2.80
C SER A 177 -6.16 9.15 3.75
N ILE A 178 -6.10 10.28 4.46
CA ILE A 178 -5.09 10.51 5.48
C ILE A 178 -5.30 9.55 6.66
N GLU A 179 -6.55 9.22 6.97
CA GLU A 179 -6.95 8.29 8.02
C GLU A 179 -6.41 6.88 7.73
N CYS A 180 -6.50 6.43 6.47
CA CYS A 180 -5.92 5.15 6.07
C CYS A 180 -4.39 5.15 6.16
N ALA A 181 -3.74 6.24 5.76
CA ALA A 181 -2.29 6.38 5.87
C ALA A 181 -1.84 6.40 7.33
N GLN A 182 -2.53 7.15 8.18
CA GLN A 182 -2.29 7.25 9.62
C GLN A 182 -2.51 5.90 10.32
N ALA A 183 -3.62 5.21 10.02
CA ALA A 183 -3.89 3.88 10.58
C ALA A 183 -2.81 2.86 10.16
N THR A 184 -2.36 2.90 8.91
CA THR A 184 -1.28 2.01 8.43
C THR A 184 0.00 2.17 9.25
N THR A 185 0.41 3.41 9.55
CA THR A 185 1.58 3.66 10.39
C THR A 185 1.34 3.34 11.86
N ALA A 186 0.11 3.53 12.35
CA ALA A 186 -0.25 3.18 13.72
C ALA A 186 -0.17 1.66 13.97
N TYR A 187 -0.68 0.85 13.05
CA TYR A 187 -0.53 -0.61 13.11
C TYR A 187 0.94 -1.06 12.96
N GLY A 188 1.79 -0.27 12.31
CA GLY A 188 3.21 -0.57 12.12
C GLY A 188 4.11 -0.20 13.31
N ARG A 189 3.64 0.62 14.23
CA ARG A 189 4.34 1.02 15.47
C ARG A 189 4.17 0.00 16.56
#